data_0b91be725f86e8ce753f4577dd396330
#
_entry.id   0b91be725f86e8ce753f4577dd396330
#
_cell.length_a   1.000
_cell.length_b   1.000
_cell.length_c   1.000
_cell.angle_alpha   90.00
_cell.angle_beta   90.00
_cell.angle_gamma   90.00
#
_symmetry.space_group_name_H-M   'P 1'
#
loop_
_entity.id
_entity.type
_entity.pdbx_description
1 polymer ?
#
loop_
_entity_poly.entity_id
_entity_poly.type
_entity_poly.pdbx_seq_one_letter_code
_entity_poly.pdbx_strand_id
1 'polypeptide(L)'
;MMTHQKTQRRGKGQLSFLILSFILISMLLGSTLMTKGLFIQDLNQTYPAGTILSGQTGQPTDFETMLQDLSQVQIVFVGESHTDAPHHAVQLKTIQALFHRVPGLRVGMEMFDHSYQKVLDSWSEGRLDEKAFLEKTHWYANWRYDFNLYRDILLFIQNNRIPLFGLNLPFHLPAKIAIGGIESLHDEEKRHLPQKIDTSNADHRVYVESIFKSHRIPGREDFENFYLAQCAWEDAMAERIASNLNGHPMVVLAGNGHIVKKFGIPERVFKRTGLPFKTICPVTVTSHAELSFADYLWITP
;
A
#
# COMPACT_ATOMS: atom_id res chain seq x y z
N MET A 1 -97.72 -10.35 -5.64
CA MET A 1 -98.28 -9.86 -6.92
C MET A 1 -97.16 -9.37 -7.76
N MET A 2 -96.96 -9.96 -8.93
CA MET A 2 -96.21 -9.51 -10.12
C MET A 2 -94.69 -9.21 -9.92
N THR A 3 -93.78 -10.02 -10.44
CA THR A 3 -93.44 -10.50 -11.80
C THR A 3 -92.38 -9.59 -12.48
N HIS A 4 -91.32 -10.31 -12.93
CA HIS A 4 -90.46 -10.08 -14.12
C HIS A 4 -89.35 -8.96 -14.04
N GLN A 5 -88.16 -9.03 -14.60
CA GLN A 5 -87.65 -9.99 -15.60
C GLN A 5 -86.09 -9.89 -15.61
N LYS A 6 -85.43 -10.96 -15.98
CA LYS A 6 -84.01 -11.09 -16.34
C LYS A 6 -83.67 -10.24 -17.56
N THR A 7 -82.47 -9.72 -17.60
CA THR A 7 -81.73 -9.73 -18.86
C THR A 7 -80.24 -9.85 -18.61
N GLN A 8 -79.62 -10.83 -19.26
CA GLN A 8 -78.20 -11.07 -19.41
C GLN A 8 -77.54 -10.00 -20.28
N ARG A 9 -76.33 -9.61 -19.93
CA ARG A 9 -75.28 -9.23 -20.93
C ARG A 9 -73.92 -9.79 -20.53
N ARG A 10 -73.45 -10.69 -21.39
CA ARG A 10 -72.18 -11.31 -21.45
C ARG A 10 -71.12 -10.31 -21.93
N GLY A 11 -69.91 -10.40 -21.37
CA GLY A 11 -68.68 -10.46 -22.11
C GLY A 11 -68.10 -9.15 -22.57
N LYS A 12 -67.03 -8.77 -21.91
CA LYS A 12 -65.72 -8.22 -22.44
C LYS A 12 -64.92 -7.69 -21.27
N GLY A 13 -63.93 -8.44 -20.81
CA GLY A 13 -63.10 -7.99 -19.70
C GLY A 13 -62.03 -8.99 -19.31
N GLN A 14 -61.50 -9.76 -20.25
CA GLN A 14 -60.42 -10.73 -19.95
C GLN A 14 -59.24 -10.67 -20.91
N LEU A 15 -58.98 -9.51 -21.53
CA LEU A 15 -57.79 -9.42 -22.42
C LEU A 15 -56.83 -8.25 -22.08
N SER A 16 -57.07 -7.54 -20.98
CA SER A 16 -56.19 -6.38 -20.61
C SER A 16 -55.27 -6.63 -19.42
N PHE A 17 -55.34 -7.79 -18.77
CA PHE A 17 -54.51 -8.09 -17.57
C PHE A 17 -53.24 -8.90 -17.84
N LEU A 18 -53.05 -9.41 -19.06
CA LEU A 18 -51.87 -10.21 -19.41
C LEU A 18 -50.72 -9.41 -20.07
N ILE A 19 -50.96 -8.17 -20.47
CA ILE A 19 -49.93 -7.32 -21.11
C ILE A 19 -49.18 -6.43 -20.09
N LEU A 20 -49.81 -6.15 -18.93
CA LEU A 20 -49.11 -5.35 -17.89
C LEU A 20 -48.12 -6.17 -17.04
N SER A 21 -48.24 -7.49 -16.99
CA SER A 21 -47.33 -8.35 -16.21
C SER A 21 -45.99 -8.64 -16.90
N PHE A 22 -45.90 -8.46 -18.22
CA PHE A 22 -44.66 -8.68 -18.98
C PHE A 22 -43.76 -7.45 -19.03
N ILE A 23 -44.30 -6.24 -18.81
CA ILE A 23 -43.47 -5.00 -18.81
C ILE A 23 -42.85 -4.76 -17.43
N LEU A 24 -43.39 -5.30 -16.33
CA LEU A 24 -42.80 -5.17 -14.99
C LEU A 24 -41.67 -6.18 -14.72
N ILE A 25 -41.57 -7.27 -15.47
CA ILE A 25 -40.51 -8.28 -15.31
C ILE A 25 -39.22 -7.88 -16.08
N SER A 26 -39.36 -7.04 -17.11
CA SER A 26 -38.19 -6.54 -17.87
C SER A 26 -37.50 -5.34 -17.25
N MET A 27 -38.07 -4.69 -16.22
CA MET A 27 -37.41 -3.60 -15.47
C MET A 27 -36.67 -4.06 -14.20
N LEU A 28 -36.74 -5.34 -13.82
CA LEU A 28 -36.09 -5.89 -12.63
C LEU A 28 -34.77 -6.65 -12.91
N LEU A 29 -34.33 -6.69 -14.19
CA LEU A 29 -33.10 -7.38 -14.59
C LEU A 29 -32.00 -6.42 -15.08
N GLY A 30 -32.11 -5.14 -14.77
CA GLY A 30 -31.18 -4.09 -15.21
C GLY A 30 -30.42 -3.35 -14.09
N SER A 31 -30.42 -3.84 -12.85
CA SER A 31 -29.39 -3.39 -11.90
C SER A 31 -28.12 -4.17 -12.19
N THR A 32 -27.41 -3.80 -13.25
CA THR A 32 -25.97 -4.02 -13.30
C THR A 32 -25.43 -3.41 -12.01
N LEU A 33 -25.02 -4.28 -11.09
CA LEU A 33 -24.09 -3.89 -10.04
C LEU A 33 -22.95 -3.19 -10.78
N MET A 34 -22.97 -1.86 -10.83
CA MET A 34 -21.82 -1.09 -11.24
C MET A 34 -20.74 -1.46 -10.22
N THR A 35 -19.91 -2.42 -10.57
CA THR A 35 -18.69 -2.70 -9.81
C THR A 35 -17.93 -1.39 -9.76
N LYS A 36 -17.84 -0.82 -8.54
CA LYS A 36 -17.04 0.38 -8.34
C LYS A 36 -15.65 0.08 -8.89
N GLY A 37 -15.18 0.90 -9.80
CA GLY A 37 -13.87 0.78 -10.41
C GLY A 37 -13.07 2.05 -10.22
N LEU A 38 -11.75 1.95 -10.28
CA LEU A 38 -10.85 3.07 -10.25
C LEU A 38 -10.74 3.68 -11.66
N PHE A 39 -11.02 4.96 -11.78
CA PHE A 39 -10.78 5.70 -13.01
C PHE A 39 -9.30 6.10 -13.10
N ILE A 40 -8.61 5.66 -14.14
CA ILE A 40 -7.23 6.04 -14.45
C ILE A 40 -7.28 7.15 -15.49
N GLN A 41 -6.90 8.35 -15.08
CA GLN A 41 -7.01 9.55 -15.92
C GLN A 41 -6.14 9.45 -17.18
N ASP A 42 -4.92 8.96 -17.05
CA ASP A 42 -3.96 8.81 -18.17
C ASP A 42 -4.49 7.90 -19.28
N LEU A 43 -5.37 6.96 -18.93
CA LEU A 43 -5.97 6.00 -19.87
C LEU A 43 -7.40 6.37 -20.27
N ASN A 44 -7.99 7.37 -19.61
CA ASN A 44 -9.41 7.71 -19.72
C ASN A 44 -10.33 6.47 -19.60
N GLN A 45 -10.01 5.57 -18.66
CA GLN A 45 -10.67 4.28 -18.48
C GLN A 45 -10.83 3.90 -17.01
N THR A 46 -11.92 3.17 -16.71
CA THR A 46 -12.21 2.63 -15.37
C THR A 46 -11.90 1.15 -15.31
N TYR A 47 -11.22 0.73 -14.25
CA TYR A 47 -10.84 -0.67 -14.02
C TYR A 47 -11.43 -1.18 -12.70
N PRO A 48 -11.99 -2.41 -12.67
CA PRO A 48 -12.54 -3.00 -11.46
C PRO A 48 -11.46 -3.39 -10.46
N ALA A 49 -11.85 -3.56 -9.19
CA ALA A 49 -11.00 -4.17 -8.17
C ALA A 49 -10.52 -5.57 -8.64
N GLY A 50 -9.28 -5.91 -8.26
CA GLY A 50 -8.58 -7.12 -8.69
C GLY A 50 -7.74 -6.94 -9.96
N THR A 51 -7.91 -5.83 -10.70
CA THR A 51 -7.07 -5.54 -11.87
C THR A 51 -5.66 -5.15 -11.44
N ILE A 52 -4.67 -5.69 -12.12
CA ILE A 52 -3.26 -5.26 -12.06
C ILE A 52 -2.95 -4.56 -13.37
N LEU A 53 -2.50 -3.30 -13.31
CA LEU A 53 -2.07 -2.54 -14.49
C LEU A 53 -0.55 -2.41 -14.50
N SER A 54 0.05 -2.63 -15.66
CA SER A 54 1.45 -2.25 -15.88
C SER A 54 1.54 -0.72 -15.98
N GLY A 55 2.31 -0.09 -15.09
CA GLY A 55 2.55 1.36 -15.14
C GLY A 55 3.31 1.79 -16.40
N GLN A 56 4.08 0.89 -17.00
CA GLN A 56 4.84 1.17 -18.22
C GLN A 56 3.96 1.17 -19.48
N THR A 57 3.01 0.22 -19.59
CA THR A 57 2.21 0.04 -20.81
C THR A 57 0.78 0.51 -20.67
N GLY A 58 0.29 0.72 -19.44
CA GLY A 58 -1.11 1.00 -19.14
C GLY A 58 -2.05 -0.20 -19.36
N GLN A 59 -1.50 -1.38 -19.71
CA GLN A 59 -2.30 -2.55 -20.01
C GLN A 59 -2.51 -3.43 -18.76
N PRO A 60 -3.67 -4.06 -18.63
CA PRO A 60 -3.88 -5.09 -17.63
C PRO A 60 -2.89 -6.24 -17.80
N THR A 61 -2.42 -6.77 -16.68
CA THR A 61 -1.56 -7.96 -16.62
C THR A 61 -2.10 -8.94 -15.57
N ASP A 62 -1.74 -10.19 -15.66
CA ASP A 62 -2.06 -11.17 -14.62
C ASP A 62 -0.97 -11.22 -13.56
N PHE A 63 -1.33 -11.83 -12.41
CA PHE A 63 -0.42 -11.94 -11.26
C PHE A 63 0.84 -12.73 -11.59
N GLU A 64 0.74 -13.77 -12.40
CA GLU A 64 1.85 -14.64 -12.75
C GLU A 64 2.87 -13.92 -13.62
N THR A 65 2.41 -13.18 -14.63
CA THR A 65 3.26 -12.34 -15.50
C THR A 65 3.98 -11.26 -14.67
N MET A 66 3.26 -10.57 -13.79
CA MET A 66 3.87 -9.62 -12.87
C MET A 66 4.93 -10.30 -11.99
N LEU A 67 4.63 -11.47 -11.42
CA LEU A 67 5.52 -12.19 -10.53
C LEU A 67 6.80 -12.68 -11.22
N GLN A 68 6.71 -13.06 -12.52
CA GLN A 68 7.90 -13.38 -13.31
C GLN A 68 8.84 -12.17 -13.42
N ASP A 69 8.30 -10.98 -13.70
CA ASP A 69 9.09 -9.75 -13.78
C ASP A 69 9.69 -9.36 -12.40
N LEU A 70 8.90 -9.46 -11.33
CA LEU A 70 9.38 -9.22 -9.96
C LEU A 70 10.51 -10.15 -9.53
N SER A 71 10.53 -11.38 -10.05
CA SER A 71 11.56 -12.38 -9.74
C SER A 71 12.92 -12.09 -10.40
N GLN A 72 12.98 -11.15 -11.33
CA GLN A 72 14.20 -10.76 -12.05
C GLN A 72 14.96 -9.61 -11.36
N VAL A 73 14.38 -9.00 -10.33
CA VAL A 73 14.99 -7.87 -9.64
C VAL A 73 15.40 -8.22 -8.21
N GLN A 74 16.34 -7.48 -7.68
CA GLN A 74 16.83 -7.67 -6.31
C GLN A 74 15.89 -7.09 -5.26
N ILE A 75 15.11 -6.07 -5.61
CA ILE A 75 14.32 -5.34 -4.63
C ILE A 75 12.91 -5.12 -5.18
N VAL A 76 11.91 -5.50 -4.40
CA VAL A 76 10.50 -5.26 -4.72
C VAL A 76 9.90 -4.40 -3.62
N PHE A 77 9.48 -3.19 -3.96
CA PHE A 77 8.75 -2.32 -3.05
C PHE A 77 7.25 -2.55 -3.20
N VAL A 78 6.56 -2.80 -2.09
CA VAL A 78 5.10 -2.98 -2.06
C VAL A 78 4.52 -1.94 -1.11
N GLY A 79 3.78 -1.02 -1.68
CA GLY A 79 3.16 0.08 -0.96
C GLY A 79 1.95 -0.34 -0.13
N GLU A 80 1.45 0.63 0.66
CA GLU A 80 0.19 0.48 1.41
C GLU A 80 -0.41 1.85 1.77
N SER A 81 -1.70 1.83 2.11
CA SER A 81 -2.32 2.76 3.05
C SER A 81 -2.45 2.03 4.38
N HIS A 82 -1.89 2.57 5.46
CA HIS A 82 -1.67 1.85 6.73
C HIS A 82 -2.91 1.20 7.36
N THR A 83 -4.10 1.66 7.03
CA THR A 83 -5.37 1.14 7.57
C THR A 83 -6.14 0.28 6.58
N ASP A 84 -5.60 0.01 5.40
CA ASP A 84 -6.29 -0.65 4.29
C ASP A 84 -5.94 -2.15 4.26
N ALA A 85 -6.80 -2.99 4.81
CA ALA A 85 -6.58 -4.43 4.86
C ALA A 85 -6.37 -5.10 3.48
N PRO A 86 -7.08 -4.74 2.40
CA PRO A 86 -6.76 -5.17 1.05
C PRO A 86 -5.32 -4.90 0.61
N HIS A 87 -4.70 -3.77 1.01
CA HIS A 87 -3.30 -3.48 0.70
C HIS A 87 -2.35 -4.46 1.39
N HIS A 88 -2.61 -4.79 2.66
CA HIS A 88 -1.82 -5.80 3.39
C HIS A 88 -1.98 -7.21 2.79
N ALA A 89 -3.16 -7.53 2.24
CA ALA A 89 -3.36 -8.78 1.51
C ALA A 89 -2.51 -8.84 0.22
N VAL A 90 -2.35 -7.72 -0.50
CA VAL A 90 -1.44 -7.62 -1.65
C VAL A 90 0.01 -7.82 -1.21
N GLN A 91 0.44 -7.21 -0.11
CA GLN A 91 1.77 -7.39 0.47
C GLN A 91 2.03 -8.85 0.82
N LEU A 92 1.13 -9.48 1.56
CA LEU A 92 1.25 -10.89 1.95
C LEU A 92 1.34 -11.81 0.74
N LYS A 93 0.43 -11.64 -0.24
CA LYS A 93 0.40 -12.45 -1.46
C LYS A 93 1.71 -12.32 -2.26
N THR A 94 2.26 -11.11 -2.33
CA THR A 94 3.54 -10.86 -3.02
C THR A 94 4.70 -11.54 -2.31
N ILE A 95 4.78 -11.43 -0.97
CA ILE A 95 5.84 -12.10 -0.19
C ILE A 95 5.74 -13.60 -0.33
N GLN A 96 4.55 -14.19 -0.18
CA GLN A 96 4.32 -15.61 -0.32
C GLN A 96 4.79 -16.15 -1.68
N ALA A 97 4.40 -15.46 -2.75
CA ALA A 97 4.73 -15.89 -4.09
C ALA A 97 6.25 -15.78 -4.39
N LEU A 98 6.89 -14.68 -3.95
CA LEU A 98 8.33 -14.50 -4.12
C LEU A 98 9.14 -15.47 -3.22
N PHE A 99 8.68 -15.77 -2.02
CA PHE A 99 9.35 -16.72 -1.13
C PHE A 99 9.54 -18.10 -1.78
N HIS A 100 8.57 -18.57 -2.56
CA HIS A 100 8.65 -19.84 -3.28
C HIS A 100 9.51 -19.78 -4.58
N ARG A 101 9.84 -18.58 -5.06
CA ARG A 101 10.56 -18.40 -6.34
C ARG A 101 12.00 -17.94 -6.20
N VAL A 102 12.27 -17.10 -5.22
CA VAL A 102 13.58 -16.47 -5.06
C VAL A 102 14.24 -16.92 -3.75
N PRO A 103 15.31 -17.71 -3.82
CA PRO A 103 16.00 -18.22 -2.63
C PRO A 103 16.56 -17.08 -1.78
N GLY A 104 16.48 -17.23 -0.46
CA GLY A 104 17.08 -16.29 0.48
C GLY A 104 16.35 -14.97 0.58
N LEU A 105 15.05 -14.94 0.24
CA LEU A 105 14.21 -13.75 0.35
C LEU A 105 14.29 -13.14 1.76
N ARG A 106 14.38 -11.84 1.81
CA ARG A 106 14.34 -11.01 3.02
C ARG A 106 13.13 -10.07 2.97
N VAL A 107 12.68 -9.61 4.14
CA VAL A 107 11.62 -8.60 4.23
C VAL A 107 12.12 -7.42 5.05
N GLY A 108 11.96 -6.22 4.51
CA GLY A 108 12.18 -4.96 5.22
C GLY A 108 10.86 -4.25 5.45
N MET A 109 10.62 -3.74 6.66
CA MET A 109 9.37 -3.08 7.02
C MET A 109 9.61 -1.68 7.62
N GLU A 110 8.88 -0.68 7.10
CA GLU A 110 8.81 0.67 7.66
C GLU A 110 8.26 0.67 9.10
N MET A 111 7.39 -0.27 9.42
CA MET A 111 6.65 -0.39 10.68
C MET A 111 7.54 -0.56 11.91
N PHE A 112 8.82 -0.84 11.70
CA PHE A 112 9.80 -1.01 12.77
C PHE A 112 11.01 -0.11 12.56
N ASP A 113 11.43 0.56 13.61
CA ASP A 113 12.72 1.22 13.57
C ASP A 113 13.87 0.22 13.81
N HIS A 114 15.03 0.59 13.32
CA HIS A 114 16.21 -0.28 13.33
C HIS A 114 16.71 -0.67 14.72
N SER A 115 16.32 0.04 15.78
CA SER A 115 16.76 -0.26 17.16
C SER A 115 16.17 -1.56 17.69
N TYR A 116 15.03 -2.00 17.11
CA TYR A 116 14.37 -3.25 17.46
C TYR A 116 14.94 -4.48 16.73
N GLN A 117 16.03 -4.36 15.95
CA GLN A 117 16.52 -5.46 15.11
C GLN A 117 16.67 -6.78 15.87
N LYS A 118 17.21 -6.78 17.09
CA LYS A 118 17.35 -7.99 17.92
C LYS A 118 16.02 -8.68 18.24
N VAL A 119 14.95 -7.90 18.37
CA VAL A 119 13.59 -8.43 18.60
C VAL A 119 13.04 -9.02 17.32
N LEU A 120 13.27 -8.35 16.18
CA LEU A 120 12.86 -8.83 14.84
C LEU A 120 13.59 -10.13 14.47
N ASP A 121 14.90 -10.24 14.76
CA ASP A 121 15.66 -11.47 14.58
C ASP A 121 15.06 -12.61 15.42
N SER A 122 14.74 -12.34 16.68
CA SER A 122 14.11 -13.33 17.58
C SER A 122 12.73 -13.74 17.11
N TRP A 123 11.96 -12.83 16.50
CA TRP A 123 10.68 -13.13 15.87
C TRP A 123 10.85 -14.05 14.64
N SER A 124 11.71 -13.67 13.71
CA SER A 124 11.99 -14.44 12.50
C SER A 124 12.47 -15.86 12.81
N GLU A 125 13.20 -16.05 13.90
CA GLU A 125 13.68 -17.37 14.35
C GLU A 125 12.64 -18.16 15.14
N GLY A 126 11.45 -17.62 15.37
CA GLY A 126 10.38 -18.29 16.10
C GLY A 126 10.60 -18.39 17.62
N ARG A 127 11.44 -17.51 18.19
CA ARG A 127 11.76 -17.50 19.63
C ARG A 127 10.82 -16.64 20.47
N LEU A 128 9.92 -15.89 19.84
CA LEU A 128 8.95 -15.05 20.51
C LEU A 128 7.53 -15.45 20.11
N ASP A 129 6.62 -15.45 21.07
CA ASP A 129 5.19 -15.44 20.79
C ASP A 129 4.70 -14.03 20.44
N GLU A 130 3.48 -13.92 19.95
CA GLU A 130 2.88 -12.66 19.51
C GLU A 130 2.83 -11.62 20.65
N LYS A 131 2.47 -12.06 21.86
CA LYS A 131 2.39 -11.16 23.02
C LYS A 131 3.75 -10.56 23.35
N ALA A 132 4.78 -11.40 23.46
CA ALA A 132 6.13 -10.95 23.75
C ALA A 132 6.69 -10.06 22.62
N PHE A 133 6.33 -10.35 21.36
CA PHE A 133 6.72 -9.53 20.23
C PHE A 133 6.12 -8.12 20.32
N LEU A 134 4.80 -8.01 20.54
CA LEU A 134 4.11 -6.73 20.70
C LEU A 134 4.66 -5.89 21.85
N GLU A 135 4.90 -6.53 22.99
CA GLU A 135 5.46 -5.89 24.18
C GLU A 135 6.87 -5.37 23.92
N LYS A 136 7.75 -6.20 23.33
CA LYS A 136 9.16 -5.86 23.11
C LYS A 136 9.39 -4.85 21.98
N THR A 137 8.52 -4.82 20.98
CA THR A 137 8.56 -3.81 19.92
C THR A 137 7.86 -2.50 20.30
N HIS A 138 7.13 -2.50 21.42
CA HIS A 138 6.26 -1.39 21.80
C HIS A 138 5.32 -0.99 20.66
N TRP A 139 4.73 -1.97 19.96
CA TRP A 139 3.98 -1.78 18.72
C TRP A 139 3.02 -0.59 18.77
N TYR A 140 2.11 -0.56 19.73
CA TYR A 140 1.10 0.49 19.82
C TYR A 140 1.62 1.86 20.26
N ALA A 141 2.79 1.93 20.87
CA ALA A 141 3.45 3.21 21.18
C ALA A 141 4.17 3.79 19.93
N ASN A 142 4.78 2.93 19.12
CA ASN A 142 5.59 3.30 17.98
C ASN A 142 4.77 3.42 16.70
N TRP A 143 4.09 2.33 16.28
CA TRP A 143 3.38 2.29 15.00
C TRP A 143 1.91 2.73 15.09
N ARG A 144 1.21 2.43 16.18
CA ARG A 144 -0.14 2.88 16.55
C ARG A 144 -1.30 2.30 15.73
N TYR A 145 -1.07 1.64 14.61
CA TYR A 145 -2.11 0.97 13.82
C TYR A 145 -2.43 -0.40 14.40
N ASP A 146 -3.62 -0.90 14.09
CA ASP A 146 -4.06 -2.21 14.53
C ASP A 146 -3.09 -3.30 14.04
N PHE A 147 -2.53 -4.08 14.96
CA PHE A 147 -1.62 -5.17 14.65
C PHE A 147 -2.25 -6.24 13.75
N ASN A 148 -3.56 -6.44 13.86
CA ASN A 148 -4.27 -7.42 13.04
C ASN A 148 -4.12 -7.17 11.54
N LEU A 149 -3.89 -5.92 11.11
CA LEU A 149 -3.61 -5.58 9.71
C LEU A 149 -2.30 -6.23 9.20
N TYR A 150 -1.31 -6.38 10.07
CA TYR A 150 0.03 -6.88 9.75
C TYR A 150 0.26 -8.31 10.23
N ARG A 151 -0.65 -8.84 11.04
CA ARG A 151 -0.50 -10.11 11.75
C ARG A 151 -0.17 -11.26 10.82
N ASP A 152 -0.91 -11.42 9.75
CA ASP A 152 -0.73 -12.55 8.81
C ASP A 152 0.61 -12.46 8.07
N ILE A 153 1.08 -11.25 7.74
CA ILE A 153 2.41 -11.01 7.16
C ILE A 153 3.49 -11.45 8.15
N LEU A 154 3.40 -10.99 9.40
CA LEU A 154 4.39 -11.27 10.43
C LEU A 154 4.41 -12.74 10.83
N LEU A 155 3.25 -13.41 10.89
CA LEU A 155 3.16 -14.85 11.11
C LEU A 155 3.76 -15.65 9.94
N PHE A 156 3.51 -15.22 8.70
CA PHE A 156 4.14 -15.88 7.54
C PHE A 156 5.67 -15.77 7.59
N ILE A 157 6.19 -14.59 7.93
CA ILE A 157 7.63 -14.34 8.12
C ILE A 157 8.20 -15.27 9.19
N GLN A 158 7.56 -15.36 10.35
CA GLN A 158 7.99 -16.19 11.47
C GLN A 158 7.97 -17.69 11.10
N ASN A 159 6.84 -18.17 10.58
CA ASN A 159 6.64 -19.58 10.25
C ASN A 159 7.64 -20.09 9.18
N ASN A 160 8.08 -19.21 8.31
CA ASN A 160 9.03 -19.54 7.24
C ASN A 160 10.47 -19.06 7.55
N ARG A 161 10.72 -18.52 8.75
CA ARG A 161 12.02 -18.02 9.19
C ARG A 161 12.65 -17.03 8.22
N ILE A 162 11.83 -16.15 7.64
CA ILE A 162 12.30 -15.12 6.72
C ILE A 162 13.00 -14.01 7.52
N PRO A 163 14.24 -13.62 7.18
CA PRO A 163 14.91 -12.51 7.85
C PRO A 163 14.09 -11.22 7.73
N LEU A 164 13.76 -10.59 8.86
CA LEU A 164 12.95 -9.38 8.96
C LEU A 164 13.82 -8.21 9.42
N PHE A 165 13.75 -7.09 8.71
CA PHE A 165 14.54 -5.89 8.99
C PHE A 165 13.65 -4.70 9.31
N GLY A 166 13.93 -4.02 10.42
CA GLY A 166 13.39 -2.71 10.75
C GLY A 166 14.13 -1.64 9.93
N LEU A 167 13.36 -0.90 9.15
CA LEU A 167 13.93 0.07 8.23
C LEU A 167 13.93 1.48 8.78
N ASN A 168 12.99 1.78 9.68
CA ASN A 168 12.70 3.13 10.12
C ASN A 168 13.76 3.71 11.06
N LEU A 169 13.75 5.02 11.16
CA LEU A 169 14.34 5.78 12.28
C LEU A 169 13.46 5.61 13.53
N PRO A 170 13.98 5.85 14.74
CA PRO A 170 13.13 6.08 15.91
C PRO A 170 12.04 7.12 15.60
N PHE A 171 10.78 6.73 15.78
CA PHE A 171 9.60 7.43 15.22
C PHE A 171 9.43 8.88 15.64
N HIS A 172 10.06 9.31 16.73
CA HIS A 172 10.04 10.69 17.18
C HIS A 172 10.95 11.61 16.36
N LEU A 173 11.99 11.07 15.67
CA LEU A 173 13.01 11.87 14.99
C LEU A 173 12.46 12.62 13.77
N PRO A 174 11.71 12.00 12.84
CA PRO A 174 11.12 12.75 11.72
C PRO A 174 10.19 13.87 12.21
N ALA A 175 9.39 13.62 13.25
CA ALA A 175 8.52 14.64 13.81
C ALA A 175 9.31 15.81 14.42
N LYS A 176 10.41 15.53 15.12
CA LYS A 176 11.27 16.54 15.74
C LYS A 176 11.99 17.38 14.69
N ILE A 177 12.50 16.74 13.62
CA ILE A 177 13.14 17.45 12.48
C ILE A 177 12.11 18.33 11.77
N ALA A 178 10.89 17.84 11.54
CA ALA A 178 9.84 18.62 10.87
C ALA A 178 9.42 19.89 11.63
N ILE A 179 9.64 19.93 12.95
CA ILE A 179 9.33 21.09 13.80
C ILE A 179 10.53 22.04 13.91
N GLY A 180 11.71 21.52 14.20
CA GLY A 180 12.86 22.34 14.60
C GLY A 180 14.14 22.11 13.78
N GLY A 181 14.04 21.39 12.63
CA GLY A 181 15.21 21.05 11.81
C GLY A 181 16.12 20.04 12.50
N ILE A 182 17.22 19.69 11.84
CA ILE A 182 18.23 18.77 12.38
C ILE A 182 18.90 19.34 13.63
N GLU A 183 18.97 20.65 13.76
CA GLU A 183 19.57 21.32 14.91
C GLU A 183 18.78 21.12 16.21
N SER A 184 17.52 20.72 16.11
CA SER A 184 16.70 20.35 17.28
C SER A 184 17.08 19.00 17.90
N LEU A 185 17.88 18.20 17.20
CA LEU A 185 18.29 16.88 17.65
C LEU A 185 19.53 16.95 18.57
N HIS A 186 19.53 16.13 19.61
CA HIS A 186 20.71 15.90 20.44
C HIS A 186 21.73 15.00 19.73
N ASP A 187 22.97 14.98 20.18
CA ASP A 187 24.04 14.21 19.56
C ASP A 187 23.74 12.70 19.50
N GLU A 188 23.02 12.15 20.48
CA GLU A 188 22.59 10.76 20.47
C GLU A 188 21.55 10.49 19.38
N GLU A 189 20.61 11.40 19.21
CA GLU A 189 19.58 11.31 18.18
C GLU A 189 20.18 11.44 16.78
N LYS A 190 21.15 12.34 16.60
CA LYS A 190 21.86 12.52 15.33
C LYS A 190 22.58 11.24 14.86
N ARG A 191 22.97 10.35 15.77
CA ARG A 191 23.60 9.05 15.42
C ARG A 191 22.67 8.08 14.68
N HIS A 192 21.37 8.29 14.76
CA HIS A 192 20.39 7.51 14.00
C HIS A 192 20.15 8.03 12.59
N LEU A 193 20.62 9.24 12.28
CA LEU A 193 20.44 9.81 10.94
C LEU A 193 21.31 9.05 9.92
N PRO A 194 20.86 9.00 8.65
CA PRO A 194 21.66 8.43 7.58
C PRO A 194 22.91 9.27 7.34
N GLN A 195 23.96 8.65 6.81
CA GLN A 195 25.24 9.33 6.51
C GLN A 195 25.07 10.51 5.54
N LYS A 196 24.08 10.42 4.65
CA LYS A 196 23.76 11.47 3.68
C LYS A 196 22.25 11.60 3.56
N ILE A 197 21.77 12.85 3.63
CA ILE A 197 20.37 13.22 3.33
C ILE A 197 20.37 13.93 1.98
N ASP A 198 19.67 13.36 0.99
CA ASP A 198 19.58 13.90 -0.36
C ASP A 198 18.28 14.71 -0.54
N THR A 199 18.40 16.01 -0.61
CA THR A 199 17.30 16.95 -0.85
C THR A 199 17.26 17.48 -2.29
N SER A 200 18.06 16.91 -3.19
CA SER A 200 18.29 17.48 -4.53
C SER A 200 17.26 17.12 -5.59
N ASN A 201 16.35 16.13 -5.31
CA ASN A 201 15.34 15.73 -6.27
C ASN A 201 14.18 16.75 -6.31
N ALA A 202 14.13 17.55 -7.40
CA ALA A 202 13.13 18.60 -7.57
C ALA A 202 11.69 18.05 -7.70
N ASP A 203 11.51 16.92 -8.38
CA ASP A 203 10.19 16.31 -8.55
C ASP A 203 9.66 15.73 -7.24
N HIS A 204 10.53 15.11 -6.45
CA HIS A 204 10.19 14.68 -5.09
C HIS A 204 9.79 15.87 -4.21
N ARG A 205 10.53 16.99 -4.30
CA ARG A 205 10.21 18.21 -3.56
C ARG A 205 8.81 18.74 -3.90
N VAL A 206 8.47 18.81 -5.19
CA VAL A 206 7.14 19.24 -5.66
C VAL A 206 6.05 18.29 -5.15
N TYR A 207 6.29 16.99 -5.18
CA TYR A 207 5.36 15.99 -4.66
C TYR A 207 5.12 16.18 -3.15
N VAL A 208 6.19 16.28 -2.35
CA VAL A 208 6.09 16.48 -0.90
C VAL A 208 5.45 17.82 -0.55
N GLU A 209 5.71 18.88 -1.34
CA GLU A 209 5.06 20.18 -1.14
C GLU A 209 3.55 20.11 -1.35
N SER A 210 3.08 19.31 -2.32
CA SER A 210 1.65 19.11 -2.54
C SER A 210 0.97 18.43 -1.34
N ILE A 211 1.65 17.46 -0.73
CA ILE A 211 1.18 16.79 0.50
C ILE A 211 1.18 17.77 1.68
N PHE A 212 2.24 18.53 1.86
CA PHE A 212 2.36 19.52 2.91
C PHE A 212 1.22 20.56 2.86
N LYS A 213 0.89 21.05 1.66
CA LYS A 213 -0.19 22.01 1.44
C LYS A 213 -1.59 21.44 1.71
N SER A 214 -1.77 20.14 1.46
CA SER A 214 -3.06 19.46 1.67
C SER A 214 -3.29 19.03 3.13
N HIS A 215 -2.24 18.92 3.95
CA HIS A 215 -2.29 18.46 5.33
C HIS A 215 -1.67 19.49 6.27
N ARG A 216 -2.49 20.40 6.81
CA ARG A 216 -2.01 21.30 7.85
C ARG A 216 -1.86 20.56 9.17
N ILE A 217 -0.61 20.33 9.60
CA ILE A 217 -0.29 19.70 10.88
C ILE A 217 0.20 20.81 11.82
N PRO A 218 -0.48 21.10 12.94
CA PRO A 218 -0.03 22.10 13.89
C PRO A 218 1.40 21.85 14.36
N GLY A 219 2.21 22.91 14.41
CA GLY A 219 3.63 22.86 14.78
C GLY A 219 4.57 22.42 13.65
N ARG A 220 4.07 22.18 12.43
CA ARG A 220 4.87 21.81 11.24
C ARG A 220 4.56 22.78 10.10
N GLU A 221 4.70 24.08 10.36
CA GLU A 221 4.40 25.14 9.39
C GLU A 221 5.58 25.45 8.46
N ASP A 222 6.81 25.02 8.81
CA ASP A 222 8.01 25.20 8.00
C ASP A 222 8.16 24.07 6.99
N PHE A 223 8.00 24.39 5.71
CA PHE A 223 8.12 23.40 4.64
C PHE A 223 9.56 22.88 4.49
N GLU A 224 10.58 23.68 4.69
CA GLU A 224 11.97 23.25 4.55
C GLU A 224 12.30 22.17 5.60
N ASN A 225 11.89 22.38 6.83
CA ASN A 225 12.05 21.38 7.90
C ASN A 225 11.21 20.13 7.64
N PHE A 226 9.98 20.31 7.13
CA PHE A 226 9.12 19.17 6.77
C PHE A 226 9.74 18.35 5.65
N TYR A 227 10.24 18.99 4.59
CA TYR A 227 10.89 18.33 3.46
C TYR A 227 12.20 17.65 3.89
N LEU A 228 12.99 18.31 4.72
CA LEU A 228 14.21 17.74 5.30
C LEU A 228 13.93 16.50 6.14
N ALA A 229 12.86 16.52 6.94
CA ALA A 229 12.42 15.37 7.74
C ALA A 229 12.01 14.19 6.85
N GLN A 230 11.25 14.46 5.77
CA GLN A 230 10.87 13.44 4.80
C GLN A 230 12.10 12.82 4.13
N CYS A 231 13.04 13.64 3.67
CA CYS A 231 14.28 13.18 3.05
C CYS A 231 15.14 12.36 4.03
N ALA A 232 15.31 12.82 5.26
CA ALA A 232 16.05 12.09 6.29
C ALA A 232 15.44 10.72 6.59
N TRP A 233 14.12 10.68 6.65
CA TRP A 233 13.36 9.46 6.89
C TRP A 233 13.57 8.43 5.79
N GLU A 234 13.40 8.84 4.54
CA GLU A 234 13.55 7.98 3.37
C GLU A 234 15.00 7.55 3.12
N ASP A 235 15.96 8.45 3.35
CA ASP A 235 17.38 8.12 3.24
C ASP A 235 17.82 7.12 4.29
N ALA A 236 17.30 7.20 5.52
CA ALA A 236 17.58 6.22 6.57
C ALA A 236 17.03 4.84 6.17
N MET A 237 15.78 4.76 5.71
CA MET A 237 15.22 3.51 5.23
C MET A 237 16.01 2.94 4.05
N ALA A 238 16.41 3.79 3.11
CA ALA A 238 17.21 3.38 1.96
C ALA A 238 18.61 2.86 2.36
N GLU A 239 19.26 3.49 3.34
CA GLU A 239 20.54 3.04 3.87
C GLU A 239 20.41 1.69 4.58
N ARG A 240 19.33 1.49 5.34
CA ARG A 240 19.04 0.21 6.00
C ARG A 240 18.78 -0.91 4.99
N ILE A 241 18.02 -0.64 3.92
CA ILE A 241 17.81 -1.60 2.83
C ILE A 241 19.15 -1.96 2.20
N ALA A 242 19.92 -0.97 1.74
CA ALA A 242 21.21 -1.19 1.07
C ALA A 242 22.19 -2.01 1.94
N SER A 243 22.28 -1.71 3.23
CA SER A 243 23.17 -2.40 4.17
C SER A 243 22.76 -3.85 4.48
N ASN A 244 21.47 -4.20 4.26
CA ASN A 244 20.96 -5.50 4.62
C ASN A 244 20.65 -6.40 3.40
N LEU A 245 20.94 -5.97 2.17
CA LEU A 245 20.78 -6.85 0.99
C LEU A 245 21.78 -7.99 0.99
N ASN A 246 23.08 -7.70 1.16
CA ASN A 246 24.16 -8.71 1.19
C ASN A 246 24.03 -9.77 0.07
N GLY A 247 23.65 -9.35 -1.14
CA GLY A 247 23.44 -10.23 -2.29
C GLY A 247 22.12 -11.00 -2.32
N HIS A 248 21.24 -10.81 -1.33
CA HIS A 248 19.93 -11.46 -1.24
C HIS A 248 18.80 -10.55 -1.74
N PRO A 249 17.73 -11.10 -2.32
CA PRO A 249 16.55 -10.34 -2.69
C PRO A 249 15.78 -9.85 -1.45
N MET A 250 15.14 -8.69 -1.57
CA MET A 250 14.33 -8.11 -0.48
C MET A 250 12.99 -7.59 -0.98
N VAL A 251 11.92 -7.93 -0.27
CA VAL A 251 10.63 -7.24 -0.36
C VAL A 251 10.61 -6.16 0.71
N VAL A 252 10.29 -4.94 0.30
CA VAL A 252 10.20 -3.76 1.17
C VAL A 252 8.74 -3.35 1.29
N LEU A 253 8.22 -3.30 2.51
CA LEU A 253 6.87 -2.83 2.84
C LEU A 253 6.95 -1.43 3.43
N ALA A 254 6.27 -0.48 2.78
CA ALA A 254 6.20 0.90 3.25
C ALA A 254 4.92 1.58 2.77
N GLY A 255 4.55 2.68 3.42
CA GLY A 255 3.45 3.51 2.97
C GLY A 255 3.63 4.00 1.54
N ASN A 256 2.53 4.07 0.77
CA ASN A 256 2.55 4.51 -0.62
C ASN A 256 3.28 5.86 -0.80
N GLY A 257 3.18 6.76 0.19
CA GLY A 257 3.85 8.06 0.15
C GLY A 257 5.37 8.01 0.00
N HIS A 258 6.00 6.91 0.39
CA HIS A 258 7.45 6.69 0.26
C HIS A 258 7.85 5.96 -1.02
N ILE A 259 6.88 5.42 -1.79
CA ILE A 259 7.14 4.57 -2.96
C ILE A 259 6.68 5.21 -4.26
N VAL A 260 5.58 5.98 -4.21
CA VAL A 260 4.93 6.58 -5.36
C VAL A 260 5.91 7.39 -6.22
N LYS A 261 5.77 7.21 -7.53
CA LYS A 261 6.63 7.82 -8.57
C LYS A 261 8.12 7.49 -8.40
N LYS A 262 8.45 6.54 -7.49
CA LYS A 262 9.81 6.09 -7.16
C LYS A 262 10.69 7.16 -6.49
N PHE A 263 10.16 8.34 -6.21
CA PHE A 263 10.92 9.51 -5.73
C PHE A 263 11.54 9.32 -4.34
N GLY A 264 10.86 8.58 -3.46
CA GLY A 264 11.28 8.36 -2.07
C GLY A 264 12.32 7.26 -1.92
N ILE A 265 11.97 6.20 -1.20
CA ILE A 265 12.90 5.09 -0.87
C ILE A 265 13.47 4.41 -2.14
N PRO A 266 12.68 4.10 -3.21
CA PRO A 266 13.22 3.32 -4.33
C PRO A 266 14.40 3.99 -5.03
N GLU A 267 14.30 5.27 -5.38
CA GLU A 267 15.38 6.02 -6.03
C GLU A 267 16.61 6.14 -5.13
N ARG A 268 16.40 6.36 -3.83
CA ARG A 268 17.48 6.48 -2.84
C ARG A 268 18.25 5.17 -2.66
N VAL A 269 17.55 4.03 -2.71
CA VAL A 269 18.18 2.70 -2.71
C VAL A 269 18.95 2.48 -4.01
N PHE A 270 18.37 2.81 -5.14
CA PHE A 270 19.04 2.69 -6.43
C PHE A 270 20.33 3.53 -6.50
N LYS A 271 20.29 4.77 -6.04
CA LYS A 271 21.50 5.64 -5.96
C LYS A 271 22.61 5.06 -5.09
N ARG A 272 22.28 4.24 -4.07
CA ARG A 272 23.25 3.61 -3.16
C ARG A 272 23.80 2.29 -3.69
N THR A 273 22.98 1.54 -4.43
CA THR A 273 23.28 0.14 -4.77
C THR A 273 23.51 -0.11 -6.26
N GLY A 274 22.90 0.70 -7.13
CA GLY A 274 22.82 0.43 -8.58
C GLY A 274 21.98 -0.78 -8.95
N LEU A 275 21.28 -1.41 -7.98
CA LEU A 275 20.54 -2.65 -8.20
C LEU A 275 19.16 -2.38 -8.79
N PRO A 276 18.69 -3.22 -9.72
CA PRO A 276 17.36 -3.09 -10.30
C PRO A 276 16.28 -3.37 -9.26
N PHE A 277 15.17 -2.65 -9.38
CA PHE A 277 14.02 -2.80 -8.51
C PHE A 277 12.70 -2.67 -9.26
N LYS A 278 11.61 -3.12 -8.64
CA LYS A 278 10.23 -2.93 -9.08
C LYS A 278 9.37 -2.41 -7.93
N THR A 279 8.31 -1.70 -8.31
CA THR A 279 7.36 -1.11 -7.37
C THR A 279 5.95 -1.59 -7.63
N ILE A 280 5.21 -1.92 -6.58
CA ILE A 280 3.77 -2.21 -6.60
C ILE A 280 3.09 -1.17 -5.72
N CYS A 281 2.11 -0.47 -6.28
CA CYS A 281 1.26 0.45 -5.56
C CYS A 281 -0.17 -0.10 -5.50
N PRO A 282 -0.62 -0.67 -4.37
CA PRO A 282 -2.01 -0.97 -4.16
C PRO A 282 -2.82 0.33 -4.08
N VAL A 283 -3.96 0.38 -4.78
CA VAL A 283 -4.82 1.57 -4.85
C VAL A 283 -6.28 1.17 -4.77
N THR A 284 -7.03 1.74 -3.83
CA THR A 284 -8.46 1.47 -3.70
C THR A 284 -9.27 2.09 -4.84
N VAL A 285 -10.39 1.46 -5.20
CA VAL A 285 -11.33 1.98 -6.22
C VAL A 285 -11.89 3.37 -5.92
N THR A 286 -11.75 3.85 -4.69
CA THR A 286 -12.20 5.18 -4.25
C THR A 286 -11.10 6.23 -4.26
N SER A 287 -9.88 5.83 -4.58
CA SER A 287 -8.69 6.70 -4.61
C SER A 287 -8.45 7.33 -5.98
N HIS A 288 -7.38 8.08 -6.09
CA HIS A 288 -6.82 8.57 -7.34
C HIS A 288 -5.52 7.84 -7.65
N ALA A 289 -5.28 7.50 -8.91
CA ALA A 289 -4.01 6.96 -9.34
C ALA A 289 -3.64 7.42 -10.76
N GLU A 290 -2.33 7.51 -11.00
CA GLU A 290 -1.70 7.74 -12.29
C GLU A 290 -0.82 6.53 -12.62
N LEU A 291 -0.59 6.24 -13.89
CA LEU A 291 0.30 5.15 -14.30
C LEU A 291 1.72 5.33 -13.78
N SER A 292 2.16 6.57 -13.65
CA SER A 292 3.47 6.95 -13.12
C SER A 292 3.72 6.57 -11.67
N PHE A 293 2.68 6.16 -10.90
CA PHE A 293 2.81 5.87 -9.47
C PHE A 293 3.75 4.70 -9.19
N ALA A 294 3.71 3.64 -10.03
CA ALA A 294 4.53 2.45 -9.81
C ALA A 294 4.74 1.66 -11.11
N ASP A 295 5.60 0.63 -11.07
CA ASP A 295 5.69 -0.34 -12.16
C ASP A 295 4.40 -1.15 -12.31
N TYR A 296 3.72 -1.38 -11.19
CA TYR A 296 2.41 -2.05 -11.16
C TYR A 296 1.45 -1.34 -10.21
N LEU A 297 0.26 -1.01 -10.73
CA LEU A 297 -0.87 -0.57 -9.91
C LEU A 297 -1.77 -1.77 -9.64
N TRP A 298 -2.03 -2.09 -8.38
CA TRP A 298 -2.95 -3.16 -8.01
C TRP A 298 -4.21 -2.56 -7.42
N ILE A 299 -5.30 -2.61 -8.21
CA ILE A 299 -6.58 -2.02 -7.82
C ILE A 299 -7.25 -2.91 -6.80
N THR A 300 -7.53 -2.36 -5.62
CA THR A 300 -8.18 -3.03 -4.49
C THR A 300 -9.59 -2.51 -4.26
N PRO A 301 -10.45 -3.27 -3.57
CA PRO A 301 -11.82 -2.86 -3.22
C PRO A 301 -11.90 -1.55 -2.47
#